data_80368192afaff33b2a6f548009cafc90
#
_entry.id   80368192afaff33b2a6f548009cafc90
#
_cell.length_a   1.000
_cell.length_b   1.000
_cell.length_c   1.000
_cell.angle_alpha   90.00
_cell.angle_beta   90.00
_cell.angle_gamma   90.00
#
_symmetry.space_group_name_H-M   'P 1'
#
loop_
_entity.id
_entity.type
_entity.pdbx_description
1 polymer ?
#
loop_
_entity_poly.entity_id
_entity_poly.type
_entity_poly.pdbx_seq_one_letter_code
_entity_poly.pdbx_strand_id
1 'polypeptide(L)'
;MIETDRIYAIDCLEGMKRIADHSIDAVIADLPYGVLNRRNKFAQWDHKIPLEPLWEQYNRITKPESPIILFGQGLFSARLMLSQSELWRYNLVWQKDRVTGHLNAKRMPLRQHEDILVFYKRQPVYHPQMVPCPPERRNHGRRKTEGFTNRCYGAMKLVPVRMADDKYPTSVIFMPKEHTTGAFYHPTQKPVALIEYLIRTYTDEGALVLDNCMGSGTTAVAAIRTGRHYIGFE
;
A
#
# COMPACT_ATOMS: atom_id res chain seq x y z
N MET A 1 -17.86 12.16 17.99
CA MET A 1 -17.27 10.83 17.77
C MET A 1 -17.24 10.59 16.26
N ILE A 2 -16.20 10.02 15.70
CA ILE A 2 -16.13 9.65 14.28
C ILE A 2 -16.93 8.36 14.08
N GLU A 3 -17.79 8.32 13.07
CA GLU A 3 -18.55 7.14 12.66
C GLU A 3 -17.80 6.41 11.54
N THR A 4 -17.94 5.09 11.50
CA THR A 4 -17.41 4.26 10.40
C THR A 4 -18.24 4.45 9.13
N ASP A 5 -17.67 4.03 8.00
CA ASP A 5 -18.28 4.05 6.67
C ASP A 5 -18.64 5.46 6.19
N ARG A 6 -17.81 6.42 6.59
CA ARG A 6 -17.95 7.84 6.21
C ARG A 6 -16.64 8.48 5.76
N ILE A 7 -16.79 9.46 4.89
CA ILE A 7 -15.73 10.40 4.48
C ILE A 7 -16.06 11.77 5.08
N TYR A 8 -15.06 12.38 5.71
CA TYR A 8 -15.19 13.69 6.38
C TYR A 8 -14.35 14.72 5.66
N ALA A 9 -14.98 15.83 5.26
CA ALA A 9 -14.30 16.98 4.67
C ALA A 9 -13.69 17.86 5.77
N ILE A 10 -12.60 17.39 6.37
CA ILE A 10 -11.84 18.10 7.42
C ILE A 10 -10.37 17.75 7.31
N ASP A 11 -9.50 18.62 7.83
CA ASP A 11 -8.08 18.33 7.95
C ASP A 11 -7.84 16.97 8.62
N CYS A 12 -7.01 16.14 8.00
CA CYS A 12 -6.83 14.76 8.45
C CYS A 12 -6.19 14.64 9.84
N LEU A 13 -5.30 15.55 10.24
CA LEU A 13 -4.72 15.56 11.58
C LEU A 13 -5.78 15.90 12.63
N GLU A 14 -6.65 16.86 12.34
CA GLU A 14 -7.79 17.19 13.22
C GLU A 14 -8.84 16.08 13.26
N GLY A 15 -9.08 15.43 12.13
CA GLY A 15 -9.97 14.27 12.04
C GLY A 15 -9.46 13.08 12.86
N MET A 16 -8.20 12.74 12.70
CA MET A 16 -7.59 11.61 13.42
C MET A 16 -7.61 11.80 14.94
N LYS A 17 -7.51 13.03 15.47
CA LYS A 17 -7.66 13.28 16.92
C LYS A 17 -8.98 12.80 17.50
N ARG A 18 -10.02 12.66 16.69
CA ARG A 18 -11.37 12.22 17.10
C ARG A 18 -11.55 10.69 17.00
N ILE A 19 -10.57 9.97 16.47
CA ILE A 19 -10.54 8.52 16.41
C ILE A 19 -10.04 7.98 17.75
N ALA A 20 -10.67 6.92 18.24
CA ALA A 20 -10.25 6.25 19.48
C ALA A 20 -8.88 5.60 19.33
N ASP A 21 -8.13 5.51 20.42
CA ASP A 21 -6.84 4.85 20.48
C ASP A 21 -7.02 3.36 20.11
N HIS A 22 -6.05 2.82 19.37
CA HIS A 22 -5.98 1.40 19.02
C HIS A 22 -7.28 0.83 18.40
N SER A 23 -7.96 1.64 17.58
CA SER A 23 -9.23 1.23 16.95
C SER A 23 -9.09 0.91 15.45
N ILE A 24 -8.02 1.34 14.79
CA ILE A 24 -7.79 1.15 13.35
C ILE A 24 -7.03 -0.15 13.10
N ASP A 25 -7.55 -0.98 12.17
CA ASP A 25 -6.94 -2.26 11.78
C ASP A 25 -5.91 -2.13 10.66
N ALA A 26 -6.05 -1.13 9.80
CA ALA A 26 -5.05 -0.81 8.78
C ALA A 26 -5.14 0.67 8.34
N VAL A 27 -4.01 1.25 7.99
CA VAL A 27 -3.95 2.53 7.28
C VAL A 27 -3.50 2.25 5.85
N ILE A 28 -4.23 2.77 4.85
CA ILE A 28 -3.86 2.70 3.44
C ILE A 28 -4.08 4.09 2.86
N ALA A 29 -3.02 4.82 2.56
CA ALA A 29 -3.13 6.22 2.14
C ALA A 29 -2.11 6.61 1.07
N ASP A 30 -2.56 7.48 0.15
CA ASP A 30 -1.73 8.16 -0.84
C ASP A 30 -1.54 9.62 -0.43
N LEU A 31 -0.52 9.86 0.38
CA LEU A 31 -0.24 11.17 0.94
C LEU A 31 0.14 12.18 -0.15
N PRO A 32 -0.16 13.48 -0.01
CA PRO A 32 0.30 14.50 -0.94
C PRO A 32 1.83 14.66 -0.90
N TYR A 33 2.47 14.56 -2.08
CA TYR A 33 3.94 14.59 -2.20
C TYR A 33 4.53 16.00 -2.18
N GLY A 34 3.70 17.05 -2.40
CA GLY A 34 4.10 18.45 -2.46
C GLY A 34 4.98 18.77 -3.68
N VAL A 35 4.74 18.11 -4.81
CA VAL A 35 5.51 18.30 -6.06
C VAL A 35 4.69 18.95 -7.17
N LEU A 36 3.36 18.86 -7.14
CA LEU A 36 2.48 19.35 -8.17
C LEU A 36 2.09 20.83 -7.94
N ASN A 37 1.97 21.27 -6.70
CA ASN A 37 1.52 22.61 -6.34
C ASN A 37 2.50 23.72 -6.74
N ARG A 38 3.79 23.41 -6.93
CA ARG A 38 4.85 24.42 -7.24
C ARG A 38 4.65 25.14 -8.55
N ARG A 39 3.91 24.58 -9.52
CA ARG A 39 3.73 25.14 -10.88
C ARG A 39 2.29 25.08 -11.38
N ASN A 40 1.36 24.53 -10.61
CA ASN A 40 0.01 24.29 -11.06
C ASN A 40 -1.01 24.83 -10.03
N LYS A 41 -1.71 25.91 -10.40
CA LYS A 41 -2.76 26.51 -9.57
C LYS A 41 -3.95 25.56 -9.30
N PHE A 42 -4.11 24.52 -10.10
CA PHE A 42 -5.16 23.50 -9.93
C PHE A 42 -4.77 22.35 -9.00
N ALA A 43 -3.52 22.31 -8.52
CA ALA A 43 -3.02 21.29 -7.61
C ALA A 43 -2.69 21.88 -6.23
N GLN A 44 -3.51 22.80 -5.74
CA GLN A 44 -3.33 23.44 -4.42
C GLN A 44 -3.49 22.44 -3.27
N TRP A 45 -4.21 21.34 -3.49
CA TRP A 45 -4.38 20.25 -2.54
C TRP A 45 -3.08 19.48 -2.26
N ASP A 46 -2.05 19.53 -3.14
CA ASP A 46 -0.79 18.81 -2.96
C ASP A 46 0.13 19.48 -1.94
N HIS A 47 -0.35 19.74 -0.74
CA HIS A 47 0.42 20.21 0.40
C HIS A 47 0.92 19.05 1.26
N LYS A 48 2.22 19.04 1.56
CA LYS A 48 2.81 18.01 2.42
C LYS A 48 2.22 18.06 3.82
N ILE A 49 1.76 16.93 4.28
CA ILE A 49 1.40 16.73 5.68
C ILE A 49 2.69 16.65 6.51
N PRO A 50 2.79 17.37 7.64
CA PRO A 50 3.92 17.22 8.56
C PRO A 50 4.00 15.78 9.07
N LEU A 51 5.16 15.13 8.88
CA LEU A 51 5.29 13.70 9.18
C LEU A 51 5.28 13.40 10.68
N GLU A 52 5.86 14.26 11.51
CA GLU A 52 5.92 14.04 12.96
C GLU A 52 4.53 13.93 13.58
N PRO A 53 3.61 14.92 13.47
CA PRO A 53 2.25 14.78 13.99
C PRO A 53 1.43 13.70 13.28
N LEU A 54 1.72 13.40 12.01
CA LEU A 54 1.07 12.31 11.30
C LEU A 54 1.39 10.96 11.96
N TRP A 55 2.65 10.68 12.20
CA TRP A 55 3.10 9.45 12.84
C TRP A 55 2.66 9.36 14.31
N GLU A 56 2.57 10.48 15.02
CA GLU A 56 2.00 10.52 16.37
C GLU A 56 0.56 10.00 16.34
N GLN A 57 -0.27 10.49 15.42
CA GLN A 57 -1.66 10.01 15.28
C GLN A 57 -1.71 8.55 14.82
N TYR A 58 -0.95 8.15 13.81
CA TYR A 58 -0.92 6.75 13.37
C TYR A 58 -0.55 5.79 14.50
N ASN A 59 0.49 6.11 15.27
CA ASN A 59 0.93 5.28 16.40
C ASN A 59 -0.12 5.19 17.51
N ARG A 60 -0.92 6.24 17.71
CA ARG A 60 -1.99 6.28 18.72
C ARG A 60 -3.22 5.48 18.30
N ILE A 61 -3.70 5.67 17.07
CA ILE A 61 -4.98 5.11 16.61
C ILE A 61 -4.90 3.69 16.10
N THR A 62 -3.73 3.24 15.61
CA THR A 62 -3.57 1.87 15.09
C THR A 62 -3.39 0.85 16.21
N LYS A 63 -3.91 -0.35 16.00
CA LYS A 63 -3.61 -1.51 16.86
C LYS A 63 -2.14 -1.91 16.72
N PRO A 64 -1.53 -2.61 17.68
CA PRO A 64 -0.11 -3.00 17.60
C PRO A 64 0.27 -3.84 16.37
N GLU A 65 -0.66 -4.62 15.84
CA GLU A 65 -0.50 -5.50 14.69
C GLU A 65 -1.01 -4.86 13.38
N SER A 66 -1.42 -3.59 13.41
CA SER A 66 -1.97 -2.92 12.23
C SER A 66 -0.86 -2.48 11.28
N PRO A 67 -0.97 -2.79 9.99
CA PRO A 67 -0.08 -2.23 8.98
C PRO A 67 -0.45 -0.78 8.65
N ILE A 68 0.57 0.02 8.35
CA ILE A 68 0.45 1.34 7.76
C ILE A 68 1.08 1.24 6.38
N ILE A 69 0.27 1.43 5.33
CA ILE A 69 0.64 1.22 3.94
C ILE A 69 0.54 2.56 3.23
N LEU A 70 1.68 3.09 2.81
CA LEU A 70 1.77 4.41 2.21
C LEU A 70 2.33 4.33 0.79
N PHE A 71 1.70 5.03 -0.14
CA PHE A 71 2.23 5.20 -1.48
C PHE A 71 3.34 6.24 -1.49
N GLY A 72 4.32 6.05 -2.36
CA GLY A 72 5.43 6.96 -2.48
C GLY A 72 6.18 6.86 -3.80
N GLN A 73 7.05 7.85 -4.05
CA GLN A 73 7.92 7.83 -5.20
C GLN A 73 9.20 8.63 -4.93
N GLY A 74 10.35 8.04 -5.28
CA GLY A 74 11.65 8.70 -5.24
C GLY A 74 12.01 9.25 -3.86
N LEU A 75 12.36 10.53 -3.78
CA LEU A 75 12.78 11.15 -2.52
C LEU A 75 11.67 11.17 -1.45
N PHE A 76 10.39 11.17 -1.86
CA PHE A 76 9.28 11.11 -0.92
C PHE A 76 9.25 9.75 -0.22
N SER A 77 9.41 8.64 -0.97
CA SER A 77 9.55 7.30 -0.38
C SER A 77 10.70 7.23 0.62
N ALA A 78 11.87 7.77 0.27
CA ALA A 78 13.02 7.80 1.18
C ALA A 78 12.73 8.57 2.47
N ARG A 79 12.04 9.72 2.38
CA ARG A 79 11.66 10.51 3.56
C ARG A 79 10.68 9.77 4.46
N LEU A 80 9.69 9.08 3.89
CA LEU A 80 8.76 8.26 4.66
C LEU A 80 9.49 7.13 5.39
N MET A 81 10.38 6.40 4.71
CA MET A 81 11.18 5.34 5.33
C MET A 81 12.06 5.86 6.47
N LEU A 82 12.75 6.98 6.27
CA LEU A 82 13.63 7.57 7.27
C LEU A 82 12.85 8.16 8.45
N SER A 83 11.64 8.66 8.24
CA SER A 83 10.82 9.25 9.32
C SER A 83 10.35 8.21 10.34
N GLN A 84 10.30 6.91 9.96
CA GLN A 84 9.94 5.79 10.84
C GLN A 84 10.69 4.52 10.44
N SER A 85 12.01 4.59 10.45
CA SER A 85 12.88 3.48 10.04
C SER A 85 12.71 2.22 10.91
N GLU A 86 12.32 2.37 12.17
CA GLU A 86 12.07 1.25 13.08
C GLU A 86 10.75 0.51 12.76
N LEU A 87 9.78 1.18 12.17
CA LEU A 87 8.50 0.60 11.76
C LEU A 87 8.53 0.11 10.31
N TRP A 88 9.37 0.69 9.46
CA TRP A 88 9.49 0.26 8.07
C TRP A 88 9.98 -1.18 7.96
N ARG A 89 9.33 -1.97 7.10
CA ARG A 89 9.66 -3.39 6.94
C ARG A 89 10.13 -3.72 5.53
N TYR A 90 9.36 -3.34 4.52
CA TYR A 90 9.67 -3.59 3.12
C TYR A 90 8.83 -2.70 2.21
N ASN A 91 9.21 -2.69 0.94
CA ASN A 91 8.44 -2.07 -0.12
C ASN A 91 7.85 -3.13 -1.04
N LEU A 92 6.64 -2.86 -1.51
CA LEU A 92 6.09 -3.45 -2.71
C LEU A 92 6.24 -2.43 -3.84
N VAL A 93 6.31 -2.91 -5.07
CA VAL A 93 6.40 -2.08 -6.26
C VAL A 93 5.13 -2.27 -7.08
N TRP A 94 4.34 -1.22 -7.20
CA TRP A 94 3.21 -1.24 -8.14
C TRP A 94 3.71 -0.91 -9.54
N GLN A 95 3.76 -1.92 -10.41
CA GLN A 95 4.06 -1.77 -11.83
C GLN A 95 2.78 -1.46 -12.60
N LYS A 96 2.82 -0.36 -13.36
CA LYS A 96 1.69 0.14 -14.15
C LYS A 96 1.78 -0.40 -15.58
N ASP A 97 0.63 -0.43 -16.26
CA ASP A 97 0.54 -0.71 -17.69
C ASP A 97 1.06 0.46 -18.55
N ARG A 98 0.94 1.69 -18.05
CA ARG A 98 1.37 2.92 -18.75
C ARG A 98 2.50 3.63 -18.03
N VAL A 99 3.41 4.15 -18.83
CA VAL A 99 4.53 4.98 -18.38
C VAL A 99 4.10 6.44 -18.20
N THR A 100 4.84 7.16 -17.38
CA THR A 100 4.69 8.60 -17.15
C THR A 100 6.03 9.33 -17.32
N GLY A 101 6.00 10.66 -17.43
CA GLY A 101 7.22 11.46 -17.52
C GLY A 101 7.72 11.70 -18.94
N HIS A 102 6.85 11.63 -19.95
CA HIS A 102 7.21 11.79 -21.37
C HIS A 102 8.00 13.07 -21.68
N LEU A 103 7.77 14.16 -20.97
CA LEU A 103 8.53 15.42 -21.14
C LEU A 103 10.03 15.27 -20.85
N ASN A 104 10.39 14.23 -20.09
CA ASN A 104 11.78 13.94 -19.73
C ASN A 104 12.37 12.72 -20.47
N ALA A 105 11.68 12.19 -21.48
CA ALA A 105 12.07 10.95 -22.17
C ALA A 105 13.48 10.98 -22.77
N LYS A 106 13.97 12.16 -23.15
CA LYS A 106 15.34 12.37 -23.68
C LYS A 106 16.40 12.53 -22.58
N ARG A 107 16.02 12.56 -21.29
CA ARG A 107 16.93 12.86 -20.17
C ARG A 107 17.00 11.74 -19.15
N MET A 108 15.93 10.93 -19.04
CA MET A 108 15.83 9.85 -18.07
C MET A 108 14.81 8.82 -18.54
N PRO A 109 14.87 7.57 -18.03
CA PRO A 109 13.86 6.56 -18.31
C PRO A 109 12.46 7.01 -17.89
N LEU A 110 11.46 6.60 -18.65
CA LEU A 110 10.06 6.81 -18.30
C LEU A 110 9.70 6.01 -17.05
N ARG A 111 8.88 6.59 -16.19
CA ARG A 111 8.44 5.93 -14.96
C ARG A 111 7.26 5.00 -15.20
N GLN A 112 7.39 3.77 -14.74
CA GLN A 112 6.37 2.73 -14.89
C GLN A 112 5.92 2.14 -13.55
N HIS A 113 6.40 2.65 -12.42
CA HIS A 113 6.08 2.12 -11.11
C HIS A 113 5.90 3.21 -10.06
N GLU A 114 5.29 2.83 -8.95
CA GLU A 114 5.26 3.54 -7.68
C GLU A 114 5.64 2.58 -6.56
N ASP A 115 6.21 3.11 -5.48
CA ASP A 115 6.51 2.36 -4.27
C ASP A 115 5.24 2.26 -3.41
N ILE A 116 5.09 1.14 -2.73
CA ILE A 116 4.11 0.92 -1.66
C ILE A 116 4.93 0.52 -0.44
N LEU A 117 4.99 1.41 0.54
CA LEU A 117 5.81 1.24 1.73
C LEU A 117 4.97 0.62 2.83
N VAL A 118 5.46 -0.46 3.42
CA VAL A 118 4.76 -1.21 4.47
C VAL A 118 5.48 -1.01 5.80
N PHE A 119 4.74 -0.46 6.76
CA PHE A 119 5.21 -0.20 8.12
C PHE A 119 4.33 -0.97 9.11
N TYR A 120 4.91 -1.53 10.15
CA TYR A 120 4.19 -2.09 11.29
C TYR A 120 5.08 -2.28 12.51
N LYS A 121 4.48 -2.27 13.69
CA LYS A 121 5.16 -2.52 14.95
C LYS A 121 5.34 -4.00 15.20
N ARG A 122 4.25 -4.77 15.10
CA ARG A 122 4.21 -6.23 15.19
C ARG A 122 3.69 -6.80 13.88
N GLN A 123 4.03 -8.06 13.61
CA GLN A 123 3.59 -8.75 12.40
C GLN A 123 2.06 -8.70 12.25
N PRO A 124 1.54 -8.07 11.20
CA PRO A 124 0.11 -8.03 10.92
C PRO A 124 -0.41 -9.38 10.43
N VAL A 125 -1.73 -9.49 10.34
CA VAL A 125 -2.38 -10.51 9.51
C VAL A 125 -1.79 -10.45 8.09
N TYR A 126 -1.55 -11.60 7.51
CA TYR A 126 -1.03 -11.71 6.15
C TYR A 126 -1.72 -12.85 5.39
N HIS A 127 -2.57 -12.48 4.44
CA HIS A 127 -3.25 -13.39 3.52
C HIS A 127 -2.60 -13.29 2.14
N PRO A 128 -1.63 -14.17 1.82
CA PRO A 128 -0.95 -14.10 0.52
C PRO A 128 -1.97 -14.29 -0.61
N GLN A 129 -2.07 -13.33 -1.50
CA GLN A 129 -2.90 -13.42 -2.70
C GLN A 129 -2.17 -14.31 -3.72
N MET A 130 -2.43 -15.61 -3.65
CA MET A 130 -1.74 -16.63 -4.45
C MET A 130 -1.92 -16.39 -5.95
N VAL A 131 -0.86 -16.61 -6.71
CA VAL A 131 -0.84 -16.39 -8.17
C VAL A 131 -0.83 -17.73 -8.88
N PRO A 132 -1.73 -17.99 -9.86
CA PRO A 132 -1.71 -19.22 -10.64
C PRO A 132 -0.33 -19.49 -11.24
N CYS A 133 0.14 -20.73 -11.13
CA CYS A 133 1.41 -21.16 -11.71
C CYS A 133 1.14 -21.93 -13.00
N PRO A 134 1.62 -21.44 -14.17
CA PRO A 134 1.49 -22.17 -15.42
C PRO A 134 2.09 -23.59 -15.31
N PRO A 135 1.50 -24.61 -15.95
CA PRO A 135 1.95 -25.99 -15.84
C PRO A 135 3.45 -26.21 -16.10
N GLU A 136 4.00 -25.47 -17.06
CA GLU A 136 5.42 -25.52 -17.43
C GLU A 136 6.37 -24.95 -16.37
N ARG A 137 5.85 -24.17 -15.43
CA ARG A 137 6.62 -23.56 -14.32
C ARG A 137 6.34 -24.23 -12.97
N ARG A 138 5.51 -25.29 -12.94
CA ARG A 138 5.24 -26.05 -11.72
C ARG A 138 6.48 -26.80 -11.31
N ASN A 139 6.82 -26.74 -10.03
CA ASN A 139 7.90 -27.54 -9.49
C ASN A 139 7.48 -29.02 -9.50
N HIS A 140 8.04 -29.81 -10.40
CA HIS A 140 7.80 -31.26 -10.51
C HIS A 140 8.54 -32.08 -9.41
N GLY A 141 8.61 -31.54 -8.20
CA GLY A 141 9.02 -32.32 -7.02
C GLY A 141 10.45 -32.84 -7.03
N ARG A 142 11.40 -32.20 -7.72
CA ARG A 142 12.82 -32.48 -7.49
C ARG A 142 13.18 -32.05 -6.08
N ARG A 143 12.98 -32.94 -5.13
CA ARG A 143 13.48 -32.83 -3.77
C ARG A 143 14.99 -32.74 -3.83
N LYS A 144 15.58 -31.64 -3.40
CA LYS A 144 16.89 -31.74 -2.76
C LYS A 144 16.63 -32.36 -1.40
N THR A 145 17.06 -33.62 -1.23
CA THR A 145 16.85 -34.40 0.01
C THR A 145 17.84 -34.01 1.10
N GLU A 146 18.84 -33.21 0.78
CA GLU A 146 19.88 -32.78 1.71
C GLU A 146 19.82 -31.27 1.92
N GLY A 147 19.94 -30.85 3.18
CA GLY A 147 20.13 -29.44 3.55
C GLY A 147 21.36 -28.91 2.82
N PHE A 148 21.32 -27.67 2.39
CA PHE A 148 22.49 -27.01 1.83
C PHE A 148 22.94 -25.88 2.74
N THR A 149 24.24 -25.70 2.83
CA THR A 149 24.84 -24.58 3.53
C THR A 149 25.10 -23.46 2.55
N ASN A 150 24.51 -22.30 2.79
CA ASN A 150 24.81 -21.09 2.03
C ASN A 150 25.85 -20.26 2.79
N ARG A 151 26.91 -19.82 2.10
CA ARG A 151 27.98 -19.01 2.72
C ARG A 151 27.47 -17.71 3.36
N CYS A 152 26.35 -17.16 2.85
CA CYS A 152 25.76 -15.93 3.36
C CYS A 152 24.75 -16.15 4.49
N TYR A 153 24.03 -17.30 4.49
CA TYR A 153 22.89 -17.54 5.40
C TYR A 153 23.08 -18.74 6.31
N GLY A 154 24.25 -19.42 6.23
CA GLY A 154 24.55 -20.60 7.04
C GLY A 154 23.75 -21.85 6.63
N ALA A 155 23.54 -22.74 7.59
CA ALA A 155 22.78 -23.98 7.37
C ALA A 155 21.28 -23.68 7.27
N MET A 156 20.67 -24.07 6.16
CA MET A 156 19.23 -23.91 5.93
C MET A 156 18.50 -25.23 6.12
N LYS A 157 17.41 -25.22 6.89
CA LYS A 157 16.51 -26.39 6.97
C LYS A 157 15.76 -26.51 5.65
N LEU A 158 15.65 -27.72 5.13
CA LEU A 158 14.78 -28.00 3.99
C LEU A 158 13.33 -27.79 4.40
N VAL A 159 12.66 -26.90 3.67
CA VAL A 159 11.21 -26.79 3.71
C VAL A 159 10.66 -27.71 2.61
N PRO A 160 9.67 -28.58 2.88
CA PRO A 160 9.05 -29.39 1.84
C PRO A 160 8.55 -28.49 0.70
N VAL A 161 8.91 -28.84 -0.53
CA VAL A 161 8.39 -28.13 -1.70
C VAL A 161 6.89 -28.42 -1.78
N ARG A 162 6.06 -27.40 -1.65
CA ARG A 162 4.63 -27.50 -1.88
C ARG A 162 4.39 -27.74 -3.37
N MET A 163 3.80 -28.89 -3.69
CA MET A 163 3.25 -29.15 -5.02
C MET A 163 1.91 -28.41 -5.09
N ALA A 164 1.86 -27.29 -5.79
CA ALA A 164 0.66 -26.49 -5.89
C ALA A 164 0.54 -25.90 -7.29
N ASP A 165 -0.70 -25.69 -7.70
CA ASP A 165 -1.05 -25.01 -8.95
C ASP A 165 -0.93 -23.49 -8.85
N ASP A 166 -0.45 -23.00 -7.71
CA ASP A 166 -0.25 -21.61 -7.38
C ASP A 166 1.13 -21.36 -6.75
N LYS A 167 1.56 -20.12 -6.76
CA LYS A 167 2.79 -19.66 -6.12
C LYS A 167 2.51 -18.42 -5.26
N TYR A 168 3.37 -18.21 -4.27
CA TYR A 168 3.34 -17.00 -3.46
C TYR A 168 3.52 -15.74 -4.32
N PRO A 169 2.84 -14.63 -3.96
CA PRO A 169 3.03 -13.35 -4.64
C PRO A 169 4.47 -12.86 -4.47
N THR A 170 4.88 -11.99 -5.39
CA THR A 170 6.17 -11.30 -5.35
C THR A 170 6.00 -9.86 -4.87
N SER A 171 7.12 -9.18 -4.58
CA SER A 171 7.10 -7.77 -4.21
C SER A 171 6.74 -6.81 -5.36
N VAL A 172 6.68 -7.31 -6.60
CA VAL A 172 6.24 -6.52 -7.76
C VAL A 172 4.81 -6.93 -8.12
N ILE A 173 3.90 -5.97 -8.02
CA ILE A 173 2.47 -6.13 -8.30
C ILE A 173 2.20 -5.46 -9.64
N PHE A 174 1.92 -6.23 -10.67
CA PHE A 174 1.41 -5.68 -11.93
C PHE A 174 -0.08 -5.42 -11.82
N MET A 175 -0.48 -4.16 -11.98
CA MET A 175 -1.89 -3.78 -12.02
C MET A 175 -2.07 -2.57 -12.94
N PRO A 176 -2.91 -2.70 -13.98
CA PRO A 176 -3.16 -1.59 -14.88
C PRO A 176 -3.86 -0.44 -14.16
N LYS A 177 -3.63 0.78 -14.62
CA LYS A 177 -4.46 1.91 -14.24
C LYS A 177 -5.88 1.69 -14.76
N GLU A 178 -6.86 2.07 -13.96
CA GLU A 178 -8.23 2.09 -14.46
C GLU A 178 -8.32 3.08 -15.64
N HIS A 179 -8.72 2.54 -16.79
CA HIS A 179 -9.05 3.35 -17.96
C HIS A 179 -10.52 3.71 -17.84
N THR A 180 -10.76 4.89 -17.36
CA THR A 180 -12.11 5.42 -17.31
C THR A 180 -12.60 5.73 -18.71
N THR A 181 -13.39 4.85 -19.24
CA THR A 181 -14.38 5.22 -20.24
C THR A 181 -15.46 6.02 -19.53
N GLY A 182 -15.22 7.31 -19.29
CA GLY A 182 -16.29 8.25 -18.96
C GLY A 182 -16.22 9.07 -17.67
N ALA A 183 -15.53 8.70 -16.62
CA ALA A 183 -15.50 9.51 -15.40
C ALA A 183 -14.15 9.47 -14.69
N PHE A 184 -13.27 10.43 -15.00
CA PHE A 184 -12.12 10.74 -14.16
C PHE A 184 -12.59 11.56 -12.95
N TYR A 185 -12.66 10.93 -11.80
CA TYR A 185 -12.99 11.64 -10.56
C TYR A 185 -11.76 12.36 -9.99
N HIS A 186 -10.54 11.82 -10.22
CA HIS A 186 -9.30 12.46 -9.79
C HIS A 186 -8.11 12.03 -10.66
N PRO A 187 -7.20 12.96 -11.07
CA PRO A 187 -6.11 12.66 -12.00
C PRO A 187 -5.05 11.69 -11.47
N THR A 188 -4.94 11.54 -10.15
CA THR A 188 -3.99 10.66 -9.47
C THR A 188 -4.63 9.44 -8.82
N GLN A 189 -5.90 9.15 -9.14
CA GLN A 189 -6.64 8.03 -8.57
C GLN A 189 -5.87 6.71 -8.68
N LYS A 190 -5.81 5.97 -7.58
CA LYS A 190 -5.28 4.61 -7.55
C LYS A 190 -6.33 3.62 -8.07
N PRO A 191 -5.93 2.51 -8.71
CA PRO A 191 -6.87 1.46 -9.11
C PRO A 191 -7.58 0.85 -7.89
N VAL A 192 -8.90 0.70 -7.96
CA VAL A 192 -9.68 0.04 -6.90
C VAL A 192 -9.13 -1.37 -6.65
N ALA A 193 -8.82 -2.12 -7.71
CA ALA A 193 -8.27 -3.47 -7.60
C ALA A 193 -6.94 -3.53 -6.83
N LEU A 194 -6.11 -2.49 -6.91
CA LEU A 194 -4.86 -2.42 -6.14
C LEU A 194 -5.14 -2.24 -4.65
N ILE A 195 -6.07 -1.38 -4.31
CA ILE A 195 -6.46 -1.16 -2.91
C ILE A 195 -7.17 -2.41 -2.35
N GLU A 196 -8.04 -3.06 -3.12
CA GLU A 196 -8.65 -4.35 -2.74
C GLU A 196 -7.58 -5.42 -2.46
N TYR A 197 -6.55 -5.51 -3.32
CA TYR A 197 -5.43 -6.43 -3.13
C TYR A 197 -4.72 -6.18 -1.78
N LEU A 198 -4.42 -4.92 -1.46
CA LEU A 198 -3.76 -4.54 -0.21
C LEU A 198 -4.66 -4.83 1.00
N ILE A 199 -5.94 -4.46 0.93
CA ILE A 199 -6.92 -4.73 2.00
C ILE A 199 -7.02 -6.24 2.26
N ARG A 200 -7.24 -7.06 1.23
CA ARG A 200 -7.33 -8.53 1.37
C ARG A 200 -6.05 -9.15 1.90
N THR A 201 -4.89 -8.58 1.56
CA THR A 201 -3.59 -9.10 2.00
C THR A 201 -3.33 -8.87 3.47
N TYR A 202 -3.76 -7.73 4.00
CA TYR A 202 -3.31 -7.26 5.32
C TYR A 202 -4.42 -7.09 6.36
N THR A 203 -5.66 -7.45 6.04
CA THR A 203 -6.79 -7.35 6.95
C THR A 203 -7.74 -8.53 6.86
N ASP A 204 -8.43 -8.83 7.95
CA ASP A 204 -9.58 -9.74 7.98
C ASP A 204 -10.87 -9.03 7.54
N GLU A 205 -11.92 -9.78 7.21
CA GLU A 205 -13.25 -9.23 6.97
C GLU A 205 -13.77 -8.52 8.22
N GLY A 206 -14.51 -7.42 8.03
CA GLY A 206 -14.98 -6.56 9.11
C GLY A 206 -13.93 -5.61 9.70
N ALA A 207 -12.67 -5.66 9.26
CA ALA A 207 -11.62 -4.75 9.72
C ALA A 207 -11.92 -3.29 9.35
N LEU A 208 -11.45 -2.35 10.18
CA LEU A 208 -11.59 -0.91 9.96
C LEU A 208 -10.33 -0.33 9.29
N VAL A 209 -10.48 0.15 8.08
CA VAL A 209 -9.42 0.76 7.26
C VAL A 209 -9.50 2.28 7.32
N LEU A 210 -8.39 2.94 7.59
CA LEU A 210 -8.28 4.40 7.51
C LEU A 210 -7.56 4.82 6.22
N ASP A 211 -8.15 5.79 5.52
CA ASP A 211 -7.45 6.57 4.50
C ASP A 211 -7.58 8.07 4.85
N ASN A 212 -6.49 8.66 5.25
CA ASN A 212 -6.48 10.07 5.67
C ASN A 212 -6.25 11.07 4.52
N CYS A 213 -6.21 10.59 3.29
CA CYS A 213 -6.15 11.39 2.05
C CYS A 213 -7.00 10.70 0.99
N MET A 214 -8.31 10.61 1.26
CA MET A 214 -9.27 9.74 0.56
C MET A 214 -9.41 10.06 -0.93
N GLY A 215 -9.21 11.31 -1.34
CA GLY A 215 -9.32 11.75 -2.72
C GLY A 215 -10.67 11.40 -3.33
N SER A 216 -10.66 10.62 -4.40
CA SER A 216 -11.87 10.17 -5.10
C SER A 216 -12.66 9.06 -4.39
N GLY A 217 -12.27 8.61 -3.21
CA GLY A 217 -12.97 7.55 -2.48
C GLY A 217 -12.57 6.12 -2.86
N THR A 218 -11.45 5.93 -3.54
CA THR A 218 -11.02 4.60 -3.99
C THR A 218 -10.93 3.58 -2.84
N THR A 219 -10.36 4.00 -1.71
CA THR A 219 -10.22 3.14 -0.53
C THR A 219 -11.57 2.78 0.08
N ALA A 220 -12.53 3.71 0.10
CA ALA A 220 -13.89 3.44 0.54
C ALA A 220 -14.59 2.38 -0.34
N VAL A 221 -14.50 2.54 -1.67
CA VAL A 221 -15.04 1.56 -2.62
C VAL A 221 -14.41 0.18 -2.43
N ALA A 222 -13.09 0.13 -2.28
CA ALA A 222 -12.36 -1.12 -2.07
C ALA A 222 -12.73 -1.79 -0.74
N ALA A 223 -12.86 -1.03 0.35
CA ALA A 223 -13.29 -1.53 1.66
C ALA A 223 -14.68 -2.15 1.58
N ILE A 224 -15.67 -1.46 1.01
CA ILE A 224 -17.03 -1.98 0.82
C ILE A 224 -17.01 -3.28 0.00
N ARG A 225 -16.31 -3.32 -1.13
CA ARG A 225 -16.25 -4.51 -2.02
C ARG A 225 -15.58 -5.70 -1.37
N THR A 226 -14.75 -5.47 -0.36
CA THR A 226 -14.03 -6.52 0.34
C THR A 226 -14.63 -6.88 1.70
N GLY A 227 -15.77 -6.29 2.09
CA GLY A 227 -16.43 -6.54 3.37
C GLY A 227 -15.69 -5.94 4.56
N ARG A 228 -15.03 -4.78 4.36
CA ARG A 228 -14.36 -4.02 5.41
C ARG A 228 -15.07 -2.70 5.65
N HIS A 229 -14.88 -2.14 6.85
CA HIS A 229 -15.30 -0.81 7.19
C HIS A 229 -14.21 0.21 6.87
N TYR A 230 -14.58 1.48 6.74
CA TYR A 230 -13.61 2.54 6.47
C TYR A 230 -13.90 3.83 7.24
N ILE A 231 -12.87 4.64 7.39
CA ILE A 231 -12.95 6.06 7.74
C ILE A 231 -12.08 6.80 6.72
N GLY A 232 -12.59 7.89 6.17
CA GLY A 232 -11.86 8.73 5.22
C GLY A 232 -11.83 10.20 5.62
N PHE A 233 -10.72 10.87 5.28
CA PHE A 233 -10.59 12.33 5.38
C PHE A 233 -10.16 12.88 4.02
N GLU A 234 -10.73 14.07 3.66
CA GLU A 234 -10.40 14.81 2.43
C GLU A 234 -10.51 16.33 2.65
#